data_63c6bb40e34992d128de35da38e938b7
#
_entry.id   63c6bb40e34992d128de35da38e938b7
#
_cell.length_a   1.000
_cell.length_b   1.000
_cell.length_c   1.000
_cell.angle_alpha   90.00
_cell.angle_beta   90.00
_cell.angle_gamma   90.00
#
_symmetry.space_group_name_H-M   'P 1'
#
loop_
_entity.id
_entity.type
_entity.pdbx_description
1 polymer ?
#
loop_
_entity_poly.entity_id
_entity_poly.type
_entity_poly.pdbx_seq_one_letter_code
_entity_poly.pdbx_strand_id
1 'polypeptide(L)'
;MEKCKEAVITKRAELAARGGHPWIYSTEVMKVEEGAEPGDLVRVLSVKGKFVGTGFYNPHSKITIRIFSVNANDTFDTAFWKRRMAYAVDYRLQVMRPEDMNCCRLVFGEADQMPGLTVDRFGTVLSVQILSLGIEKRKDVILNALIEVLNERNLHVSAVYERNDVKIRELEGMEQFKGFFDSPLLDPKAKTTTAGIVENGIRYTVDVENGQKTGFFLDQKFNRLAAAAIARNRHVLDCFTHTGAFALNAAKGGAASVTAVDISQEAVDMTKKNAEANNLD
;
A
#
# COMPACT_ATOMS: atom_id res chain seq x y z
N MET A 1 -13.23 -23.02 -15.41
CA MET A 1 -13.44 -21.80 -14.61
C MET A 1 -14.52 -22.11 -13.58
N GLU A 2 -14.20 -21.97 -12.31
CA GLU A 2 -15.19 -22.11 -11.24
C GLU A 2 -16.21 -20.96 -11.37
N LYS A 3 -17.50 -21.31 -11.36
CA LYS A 3 -18.57 -20.32 -11.50
C LYS A 3 -18.60 -19.48 -10.22
N CYS A 4 -18.31 -18.18 -10.30
CA CYS A 4 -18.42 -17.28 -9.16
C CYS A 4 -19.84 -17.38 -8.57
N LYS A 5 -19.93 -17.53 -7.25
CA LYS A 5 -21.20 -17.48 -6.51
C LYS A 5 -21.84 -16.10 -6.63
N GLU A 6 -23.14 -16.00 -6.37
CA GLU A 6 -23.87 -14.75 -6.49
C GLU A 6 -24.24 -14.16 -5.12
N ALA A 7 -24.18 -12.85 -5.03
CA ALA A 7 -24.64 -12.09 -3.87
C ALA A 7 -25.62 -11.00 -4.31
N VAL A 8 -26.78 -10.95 -3.66
CA VAL A 8 -27.81 -9.94 -3.92
C VAL A 8 -27.73 -8.85 -2.86
N ILE A 9 -27.68 -7.59 -3.30
CA ILE A 9 -27.54 -6.42 -2.44
C ILE A 9 -28.77 -5.53 -2.45
N THR A 10 -28.94 -4.72 -1.40
CA THR A 10 -30.01 -3.75 -1.29
C THR A 10 -29.96 -2.70 -2.39
N LYS A 11 -31.08 -2.04 -2.65
CA LYS A 11 -31.16 -0.92 -3.62
C LYS A 11 -30.25 0.24 -3.25
N ARG A 12 -30.07 0.50 -1.94
CA ARG A 12 -29.14 1.53 -1.45
C ARG A 12 -27.70 1.21 -1.82
N ALA A 13 -27.25 -0.01 -1.55
CA ALA A 13 -25.91 -0.48 -1.90
C ALA A 13 -25.68 -0.48 -3.41
N GLU A 14 -26.70 -0.90 -4.22
CA GLU A 14 -26.62 -0.81 -5.69
C GLU A 14 -26.34 0.63 -6.14
N LEU A 15 -27.06 1.62 -5.61
CA LEU A 15 -26.87 3.02 -5.99
C LEU A 15 -25.47 3.53 -5.59
N ALA A 16 -25.00 3.20 -4.38
CA ALA A 16 -23.67 3.56 -3.92
C ALA A 16 -22.58 2.92 -4.79
N ALA A 17 -22.70 1.62 -5.09
CA ALA A 17 -21.74 0.91 -5.93
C ALA A 17 -21.68 1.45 -7.36
N ARG A 18 -22.84 1.76 -7.97
CA ARG A 18 -22.87 2.41 -9.29
C ARG A 18 -22.33 3.85 -9.28
N GLY A 19 -22.34 4.51 -8.13
CA GLY A 19 -21.69 5.79 -7.89
C GLY A 19 -20.19 5.69 -7.60
N GLY A 20 -19.61 4.48 -7.66
CA GLY A 20 -18.16 4.24 -7.47
C GLY A 20 -17.75 3.84 -6.05
N HIS A 21 -18.69 3.65 -5.11
CA HIS A 21 -18.36 3.17 -3.76
C HIS A 21 -18.14 1.65 -3.77
N PRO A 22 -16.93 1.15 -3.47
CA PRO A 22 -16.62 -0.27 -3.67
C PRO A 22 -17.05 -1.18 -2.51
N TRP A 23 -17.54 -0.64 -1.39
CA TRP A 23 -17.81 -1.41 -0.18
C TRP A 23 -19.31 -1.71 -0.03
N ILE A 24 -19.63 -2.97 0.21
CA ILE A 24 -20.96 -3.43 0.59
C ILE A 24 -20.91 -3.93 2.02
N TYR A 25 -21.65 -3.27 2.90
CA TYR A 25 -21.66 -3.62 4.31
C TYR A 25 -22.58 -4.80 4.60
N SER A 26 -22.37 -5.47 5.73
CA SER A 26 -23.14 -6.65 6.15
C SER A 26 -24.65 -6.42 6.15
N THR A 27 -25.11 -5.23 6.55
CA THR A 27 -26.53 -4.85 6.55
C THR A 27 -27.12 -4.57 5.15
N GLU A 28 -26.28 -4.53 4.14
CA GLU A 28 -26.64 -4.24 2.75
C GLU A 28 -26.66 -5.51 1.87
N VAL A 29 -26.15 -6.62 2.38
CA VAL A 29 -26.22 -7.93 1.72
C VAL A 29 -27.54 -8.60 2.08
N MET A 30 -28.36 -8.89 1.08
CA MET A 30 -29.66 -9.52 1.28
C MET A 30 -29.57 -11.05 1.23
N LYS A 31 -28.74 -11.56 0.34
CA LYS A 31 -28.56 -13.00 0.14
C LYS A 31 -27.19 -13.24 -0.48
N VAL A 32 -26.54 -14.32 -0.06
CA VAL A 32 -25.36 -14.89 -0.73
C VAL A 32 -25.71 -16.33 -1.11
N GLU A 33 -25.28 -16.75 -2.29
CA GLU A 33 -25.47 -18.13 -2.76
C GLU A 33 -24.79 -19.11 -1.81
N GLU A 34 -25.44 -20.23 -1.56
CA GLU A 34 -24.94 -21.26 -0.65
C GLU A 34 -23.59 -21.82 -1.11
N GLY A 35 -22.71 -22.10 -0.15
CA GLY A 35 -21.36 -22.59 -0.41
C GLY A 35 -20.35 -21.50 -0.80
N ALA A 36 -20.67 -20.21 -0.67
CA ALA A 36 -19.67 -19.14 -0.77
C ALA A 36 -18.83 -19.10 0.52
N GLU A 37 -17.51 -19.15 0.36
CA GLU A 37 -16.56 -19.15 1.47
C GLU A 37 -15.87 -17.79 1.65
N PRO A 38 -15.37 -17.49 2.86
CA PRO A 38 -14.60 -16.27 3.09
C PRO A 38 -13.42 -16.14 2.12
N GLY A 39 -13.28 -14.98 1.47
CA GLY A 39 -12.24 -14.70 0.47
C GLY A 39 -12.59 -15.10 -0.97
N ASP A 40 -13.75 -15.70 -1.20
CA ASP A 40 -14.20 -16.05 -2.54
C ASP A 40 -14.58 -14.81 -3.38
N LEU A 41 -14.57 -15.01 -4.69
CA LEU A 41 -15.12 -14.05 -5.64
C LEU A 41 -16.63 -14.27 -5.75
N VAL A 42 -17.40 -13.19 -5.58
CA VAL A 42 -18.84 -13.20 -5.77
C VAL A 42 -19.27 -12.20 -6.82
N ARG A 43 -20.22 -12.61 -7.67
CA ARG A 43 -20.94 -11.73 -8.57
C ARG A 43 -22.00 -10.96 -7.79
N VAL A 44 -21.88 -9.67 -7.74
CA VAL A 44 -22.81 -8.80 -7.01
C VAL A 44 -23.97 -8.42 -7.94
N LEU A 45 -25.18 -8.74 -7.52
CA LEU A 45 -26.40 -8.49 -8.26
C LEU A 45 -27.33 -7.54 -7.49
N SER A 46 -28.05 -6.71 -8.21
CA SER A 46 -29.17 -5.95 -7.66
C SER A 46 -30.36 -6.85 -7.34
N VAL A 47 -31.34 -6.36 -6.58
CA VAL A 47 -32.64 -7.05 -6.34
C VAL A 47 -33.40 -7.45 -7.61
N LYS A 48 -33.09 -6.82 -8.75
CA LYS A 48 -33.65 -7.14 -10.06
C LYS A 48 -32.79 -8.11 -10.89
N GLY A 49 -31.77 -8.73 -10.28
CA GLY A 49 -30.83 -9.63 -10.95
C GLY A 49 -29.84 -8.97 -11.93
N LYS A 50 -29.75 -7.61 -11.91
CA LYS A 50 -28.79 -6.92 -12.77
C LYS A 50 -27.39 -6.95 -12.15
N PHE A 51 -26.38 -7.25 -12.94
CA PHE A 51 -24.97 -7.20 -12.53
C PHE A 51 -24.56 -5.80 -12.05
N VAL A 52 -23.86 -5.76 -10.93
CA VAL A 52 -23.32 -4.53 -10.31
C VAL A 52 -21.80 -4.54 -10.31
N GLY A 53 -21.20 -5.69 -10.06
CA GLY A 53 -19.76 -5.87 -10.03
C GLY A 53 -19.35 -7.27 -9.56
N THR A 54 -18.05 -7.52 -9.50
CA THR A 54 -17.46 -8.69 -8.84
C THR A 54 -16.61 -8.20 -7.68
N GLY A 55 -16.72 -8.87 -6.54
CA GLY A 55 -16.03 -8.48 -5.31
C GLY A 55 -15.51 -9.66 -4.51
N PHE A 56 -14.67 -9.38 -3.53
CA PHE A 56 -14.23 -10.33 -2.52
C PHE A 56 -15.27 -10.41 -1.41
N TYR A 57 -15.73 -11.61 -1.12
CA TYR A 57 -16.68 -11.88 -0.04
C TYR A 57 -15.97 -12.24 1.25
N ASN A 58 -16.36 -11.62 2.36
CA ASN A 58 -15.91 -11.98 3.69
C ASN A 58 -17.01 -11.73 4.73
N PRO A 59 -17.69 -12.78 5.25
CA PRO A 59 -18.75 -12.64 6.24
C PRO A 59 -18.25 -12.22 7.63
N HIS A 60 -16.96 -12.33 7.91
CA HIS A 60 -16.37 -11.90 9.19
C HIS A 60 -16.18 -10.38 9.24
N SER A 61 -16.06 -9.73 8.08
CA SER A 61 -15.86 -8.29 7.97
C SER A 61 -17.18 -7.53 7.97
N LYS A 62 -17.22 -6.35 8.60
CA LYS A 62 -18.32 -5.40 8.43
C LYS A 62 -18.48 -4.95 6.97
N ILE A 63 -17.37 -4.88 6.22
CA ILE A 63 -17.36 -4.67 4.77
C ILE A 63 -17.41 -6.05 4.11
N THR A 64 -18.59 -6.61 4.04
CA THR A 64 -18.80 -8.01 3.64
C THR A 64 -18.44 -8.28 2.18
N ILE A 65 -18.58 -7.30 1.28
CA ILE A 65 -18.12 -7.44 -0.10
C ILE A 65 -17.33 -6.19 -0.49
N ARG A 66 -16.15 -6.41 -1.08
CA ARG A 66 -15.29 -5.36 -1.65
C ARG A 66 -15.26 -5.52 -3.15
N ILE A 67 -15.98 -4.66 -3.87
CA ILE A 67 -16.03 -4.68 -5.34
C ILE A 67 -14.69 -4.21 -5.89
N PHE A 68 -14.12 -4.96 -6.83
CA PHE A 68 -12.87 -4.61 -7.51
C PHE A 68 -12.98 -4.66 -9.04
N SER A 69 -14.07 -5.18 -9.59
CA SER A 69 -14.37 -5.11 -11.03
C SER A 69 -15.86 -4.83 -11.25
N VAL A 70 -16.14 -3.93 -12.20
CA VAL A 70 -17.50 -3.61 -12.68
C VAL A 70 -17.75 -4.12 -14.10
N ASN A 71 -16.79 -4.80 -14.70
CA ASN A 71 -16.93 -5.40 -16.03
C ASN A 71 -17.39 -6.86 -15.89
N ALA A 72 -18.58 -7.16 -16.40
CA ALA A 72 -19.17 -8.50 -16.33
C ALA A 72 -18.40 -9.57 -17.13
N ASN A 73 -17.52 -9.14 -18.06
CA ASN A 73 -16.74 -10.01 -18.94
C ASN A 73 -15.32 -10.27 -18.42
N ASP A 74 -14.92 -9.69 -17.27
CA ASP A 74 -13.61 -9.95 -16.71
C ASP A 74 -13.48 -11.41 -16.28
N THR A 75 -12.35 -12.01 -16.62
CA THR A 75 -11.87 -13.30 -16.14
C THR A 75 -10.71 -13.05 -15.20
N PHE A 76 -10.77 -13.62 -13.99
CA PHE A 76 -9.81 -13.30 -12.91
C PHE A 76 -8.62 -14.27 -12.89
N ASP A 77 -8.00 -14.39 -14.04
CA ASP A 77 -6.78 -15.15 -14.30
C ASP A 77 -5.50 -14.33 -14.03
N THR A 78 -4.34 -14.92 -14.24
CA THR A 78 -3.04 -14.24 -14.08
C THR A 78 -2.93 -12.98 -14.96
N ALA A 79 -3.49 -13.00 -16.17
CA ALA A 79 -3.44 -11.85 -17.08
C ALA A 79 -4.26 -10.68 -16.54
N PHE A 80 -5.39 -10.95 -15.86
CA PHE A 80 -6.17 -9.91 -15.18
C PHE A 80 -5.36 -9.22 -14.07
N TRP A 81 -4.75 -10.00 -13.19
CA TRP A 81 -3.97 -9.44 -12.08
C TRP A 81 -2.75 -8.68 -12.58
N LYS A 82 -2.06 -9.19 -13.59
CA LYS A 82 -0.93 -8.49 -14.23
C LYS A 82 -1.35 -7.16 -14.82
N ARG A 83 -2.49 -7.11 -15.52
CA ARG A 83 -3.06 -5.87 -16.06
C ARG A 83 -3.41 -4.86 -14.96
N ARG A 84 -3.97 -5.31 -13.82
CA ARG A 84 -4.25 -4.45 -12.68
C ARG A 84 -2.98 -3.84 -12.08
N MET A 85 -1.95 -4.64 -11.90
CA MET A 85 -0.65 -4.15 -11.42
C MET A 85 -0.02 -3.19 -12.42
N ALA A 86 -0.12 -3.48 -13.72
CA ALA A 86 0.36 -2.59 -14.76
C ALA A 86 -0.33 -1.22 -14.69
N TYR A 87 -1.65 -1.17 -14.57
CA TYR A 87 -2.37 0.10 -14.44
C TYR A 87 -1.91 0.92 -13.23
N ALA A 88 -1.72 0.29 -12.08
CA ALA A 88 -1.24 0.98 -10.88
C ALA A 88 0.17 1.55 -11.09
N VAL A 89 1.10 0.77 -11.63
CA VAL A 89 2.49 1.19 -11.87
C VAL A 89 2.55 2.26 -12.95
N ASP A 90 1.88 2.05 -14.09
CA ASP A 90 1.88 2.98 -15.23
C ASP A 90 1.27 4.33 -14.87
N TYR A 91 0.23 4.34 -14.02
CA TYR A 91 -0.32 5.57 -13.48
C TYR A 91 0.74 6.38 -12.69
N ARG A 92 1.52 5.72 -11.82
CA ARG A 92 2.62 6.39 -11.08
C ARG A 92 3.70 6.91 -12.00
N LEU A 93 4.10 6.12 -13.00
CA LEU A 93 5.07 6.54 -14.00
C LEU A 93 4.62 7.78 -14.80
N GLN A 94 3.32 7.92 -15.00
CA GLN A 94 2.74 9.06 -15.72
C GLN A 94 2.63 10.32 -14.88
N VAL A 95 2.26 10.20 -13.59
CA VAL A 95 1.90 11.37 -12.75
C VAL A 95 3.01 11.79 -11.80
N MET A 96 3.97 10.92 -11.50
CA MET A 96 5.07 11.21 -10.58
C MET A 96 6.33 11.64 -11.35
N ARG A 97 7.19 12.37 -10.67
CA ARG A 97 8.52 12.66 -11.20
C ARG A 97 9.37 11.39 -11.19
N PRO A 98 10.28 11.21 -12.15
CA PRO A 98 11.15 10.02 -12.20
C PRO A 98 11.91 9.75 -10.90
N GLU A 99 12.43 10.81 -10.25
CA GLU A 99 13.14 10.70 -8.97
C GLU A 99 12.26 10.20 -7.82
N ASP A 100 10.95 10.45 -7.89
CA ASP A 100 9.99 10.06 -6.86
C ASP A 100 9.61 8.58 -6.95
N MET A 101 9.85 7.94 -8.08
CA MET A 101 9.62 6.49 -8.26
C MET A 101 10.51 5.62 -7.37
N ASN A 102 11.57 6.19 -6.80
CA ASN A 102 12.43 5.51 -5.83
C ASN A 102 11.78 5.35 -4.44
N CYS A 103 10.82 6.23 -4.10
CA CYS A 103 10.18 6.23 -2.78
C CYS A 103 8.72 6.69 -2.93
N CYS A 104 7.81 5.72 -3.12
CA CYS A 104 6.41 6.03 -3.42
C CYS A 104 5.46 4.88 -3.09
N ARG A 105 4.17 5.21 -2.98
CA ARG A 105 3.08 4.23 -2.94
C ARG A 105 2.73 3.77 -4.36
N LEU A 106 3.06 2.51 -4.66
CA LEU A 106 2.77 1.88 -5.97
C LEU A 106 1.32 1.41 -6.09
N VAL A 107 0.75 0.86 -5.01
CA VAL A 107 -0.65 0.40 -4.98
C VAL A 107 -1.33 0.97 -3.75
N PHE A 108 -2.51 1.55 -3.95
CA PHE A 108 -3.29 2.19 -2.89
C PHE A 108 -4.74 1.67 -2.85
N GLY A 109 -4.91 0.42 -2.48
CA GLY A 109 -6.20 -0.19 -2.17
C GLY A 109 -7.27 0.06 -3.22
N GLU A 110 -8.38 0.60 -2.77
CA GLU A 110 -9.56 0.89 -3.58
C GLU A 110 -9.29 1.88 -4.72
N ALA A 111 -8.37 2.81 -4.54
CA ALA A 111 -8.02 3.78 -5.59
C ALA A 111 -7.43 3.11 -6.83
N ASP A 112 -6.73 1.98 -6.66
CA ASP A 112 -6.20 1.17 -7.75
C ASP A 112 -7.06 -0.07 -8.04
N GLN A 113 -8.28 -0.13 -7.51
CA GLN A 113 -9.19 -1.26 -7.64
C GLN A 113 -8.59 -2.59 -7.12
N MET A 114 -7.75 -2.48 -6.09
CA MET A 114 -7.13 -3.59 -5.36
C MET A 114 -7.46 -3.49 -3.86
N PRO A 115 -8.74 -3.62 -3.48
CA PRO A 115 -9.22 -3.28 -2.14
C PRO A 115 -8.51 -4.08 -1.06
N GLY A 116 -7.90 -3.34 -0.13
CA GLY A 116 -7.13 -3.90 0.97
C GLY A 116 -5.67 -4.23 0.64
N LEU A 117 -5.15 -3.90 -0.55
CA LEU A 117 -3.73 -4.03 -0.88
C LEU A 117 -3.05 -2.67 -0.85
N THR A 118 -2.00 -2.54 -0.06
CA THR A 118 -1.10 -1.39 -0.10
C THR A 118 0.31 -1.88 -0.42
N VAL A 119 0.97 -1.23 -1.38
CA VAL A 119 2.38 -1.51 -1.70
C VAL A 119 3.14 -0.21 -1.76
N ASP A 120 4.13 -0.08 -0.89
CA ASP A 120 5.07 1.04 -0.85
C ASP A 120 6.44 0.57 -1.34
N ARG A 121 7.07 1.38 -2.18
CA ARG A 121 8.40 1.15 -2.71
C ARG A 121 9.41 2.02 -1.98
N PHE A 122 10.50 1.39 -1.52
CA PHE A 122 11.67 2.02 -0.93
C PHE A 122 12.92 1.50 -1.65
N GLY A 123 13.43 2.27 -2.60
CA GLY A 123 14.52 1.81 -3.46
C GLY A 123 14.14 0.56 -4.26
N THR A 124 14.79 -0.56 -3.95
CA THR A 124 14.51 -1.87 -4.55
C THR A 124 13.67 -2.78 -3.66
N VAL A 125 13.30 -2.32 -2.47
CA VAL A 125 12.48 -3.08 -1.51
C VAL A 125 11.03 -2.64 -1.60
N LEU A 126 10.10 -3.61 -1.66
CA LEU A 126 8.67 -3.36 -1.54
C LEU A 126 8.21 -3.71 -0.13
N SER A 127 7.48 -2.80 0.50
CA SER A 127 6.75 -3.05 1.74
C SER A 127 5.28 -3.23 1.41
N VAL A 128 4.73 -4.39 1.76
CA VAL A 128 3.37 -4.80 1.38
C VAL A 128 2.49 -4.96 2.61
N GLN A 129 1.28 -4.44 2.55
CA GLN A 129 0.26 -4.65 3.56
C GLN A 129 -1.01 -5.18 2.91
N ILE A 130 -1.52 -6.31 3.40
CA ILE A 130 -2.72 -6.97 2.91
C ILE A 130 -3.78 -6.99 4.01
N LEU A 131 -4.88 -6.27 3.77
CA LEU A 131 -5.96 -6.03 4.73
C LEU A 131 -7.29 -6.61 4.24
N SER A 132 -7.29 -7.50 3.27
CA SER A 132 -8.49 -8.15 2.75
C SER A 132 -8.19 -9.63 2.45
N LEU A 133 -9.05 -10.51 2.93
CA LEU A 133 -8.90 -11.96 2.79
C LEU A 133 -8.91 -12.39 1.32
N GLY A 134 -9.65 -11.68 0.47
CA GLY A 134 -9.68 -11.97 -0.96
C GLY A 134 -8.35 -11.73 -1.67
N ILE A 135 -7.61 -10.69 -1.26
CA ILE A 135 -6.22 -10.45 -1.71
C ILE A 135 -5.28 -11.47 -1.10
N GLU A 136 -5.41 -11.78 0.20
CA GLU A 136 -4.54 -12.76 0.89
C GLU A 136 -4.56 -14.11 0.18
N LYS A 137 -5.74 -14.63 -0.18
CA LYS A 137 -5.89 -15.89 -0.93
C LYS A 137 -5.25 -15.86 -2.34
N ARG A 138 -4.96 -14.69 -2.87
CA ARG A 138 -4.43 -14.47 -4.23
C ARG A 138 -3.08 -13.75 -4.24
N LYS A 139 -2.45 -13.60 -3.06
CA LYS A 139 -1.25 -12.78 -2.93
C LYS A 139 -0.13 -13.26 -3.84
N ASP A 140 0.06 -14.56 -4.00
CA ASP A 140 1.15 -15.12 -4.81
C ASP A 140 1.03 -14.68 -6.27
N VAL A 141 -0.14 -14.81 -6.88
CA VAL A 141 -0.34 -14.38 -8.27
C VAL A 141 -0.25 -12.86 -8.41
N ILE A 142 -0.77 -12.11 -7.43
CA ILE A 142 -0.78 -10.64 -7.47
C ILE A 142 0.62 -10.07 -7.28
N LEU A 143 1.38 -10.53 -6.27
CA LEU A 143 2.71 -10.02 -5.99
C LEU A 143 3.73 -10.45 -7.04
N ASN A 144 3.65 -11.68 -7.55
CA ASN A 144 4.48 -12.10 -8.69
C ASN A 144 4.17 -11.25 -9.93
N ALA A 145 2.89 -11.01 -10.25
CA ALA A 145 2.51 -10.13 -11.33
C ALA A 145 3.05 -8.70 -11.16
N LEU A 146 3.05 -8.15 -9.94
CA LEU A 146 3.64 -6.84 -9.66
C LEU A 146 5.15 -6.83 -9.91
N ILE A 147 5.88 -7.85 -9.44
CA ILE A 147 7.33 -7.97 -9.65
C ILE A 147 7.65 -8.03 -11.15
N GLU A 148 6.90 -8.84 -11.92
CA GLU A 148 7.04 -8.91 -13.38
C GLU A 148 6.84 -7.54 -14.03
N VAL A 149 5.74 -6.86 -13.69
CA VAL A 149 5.41 -5.53 -14.22
C VAL A 149 6.50 -4.51 -13.91
N LEU A 150 7.02 -4.50 -12.69
CA LEU A 150 8.11 -3.59 -12.30
C LEU A 150 9.38 -3.88 -13.09
N ASN A 151 9.76 -5.16 -13.25
CA ASN A 151 10.94 -5.55 -14.03
C ASN A 151 10.80 -5.17 -15.53
N GLU A 152 9.63 -5.36 -16.12
CA GLU A 152 9.34 -4.92 -17.50
C GLU A 152 9.50 -3.41 -17.71
N ARG A 153 9.39 -2.62 -16.65
CA ARG A 153 9.54 -1.16 -16.65
C ARG A 153 10.91 -0.69 -16.13
N ASN A 154 11.87 -1.62 -16.01
CA ASN A 154 13.20 -1.37 -15.48
C ASN A 154 13.19 -0.84 -14.03
N LEU A 155 12.16 -1.16 -13.26
CA LEU A 155 12.03 -0.84 -11.85
C LEU A 155 12.41 -2.07 -11.01
N HIS A 156 13.70 -2.35 -10.90
CA HIS A 156 14.22 -3.54 -10.22
C HIS A 156 13.69 -3.70 -8.78
N VAL A 157 13.35 -4.94 -8.42
CA VAL A 157 12.91 -5.35 -7.08
C VAL A 157 13.89 -6.38 -6.54
N SER A 158 14.46 -6.13 -5.35
CA SER A 158 15.36 -7.07 -4.67
C SER A 158 14.66 -7.88 -3.58
N ALA A 159 13.67 -7.29 -2.92
CA ALA A 159 12.93 -7.95 -1.84
C ALA A 159 11.49 -7.43 -1.76
N VAL A 160 10.60 -8.29 -1.28
CA VAL A 160 9.23 -7.93 -0.87
C VAL A 160 9.08 -8.34 0.59
N TYR A 161 8.70 -7.39 1.44
CA TYR A 161 8.48 -7.59 2.87
C TYR A 161 7.04 -7.32 3.24
N GLU A 162 6.36 -8.29 3.83
CA GLU A 162 4.96 -8.17 4.26
C GLU A 162 4.90 -7.55 5.67
N ARG A 163 4.19 -6.43 5.79
CA ARG A 163 3.91 -5.69 7.04
C ARG A 163 2.46 -5.91 7.44
N ASN A 164 2.13 -7.17 7.65
CA ASN A 164 0.80 -7.64 8.02
C ASN A 164 0.60 -7.70 9.55
N ASP A 165 1.43 -6.98 10.31
CA ASP A 165 1.45 -6.88 11.78
C ASP A 165 0.46 -5.82 12.32
N VAL A 166 -0.76 -5.76 11.77
CA VAL A 166 -1.78 -4.77 12.11
C VAL A 166 -3.09 -5.43 12.55
N LYS A 167 -3.67 -4.91 13.65
CA LYS A 167 -4.89 -5.46 14.29
C LYS A 167 -6.12 -5.54 13.38
N ILE A 168 -6.20 -4.69 12.34
CA ILE A 168 -7.35 -4.72 11.43
C ILE A 168 -7.48 -6.04 10.68
N ARG A 169 -6.40 -6.81 10.53
CA ARG A 169 -6.43 -8.15 9.93
C ARG A 169 -7.30 -9.13 10.71
N GLU A 170 -7.30 -9.02 12.05
CA GLU A 170 -8.14 -9.87 12.91
C GLU A 170 -9.63 -9.66 12.65
N LEU A 171 -10.03 -8.42 12.29
CA LEU A 171 -11.42 -8.11 11.89
C LEU A 171 -11.82 -8.73 10.55
N GLU A 172 -10.83 -9.10 9.75
CA GLU A 172 -11.02 -9.82 8.47
C GLU A 172 -10.86 -11.34 8.65
N GLY A 173 -10.63 -11.84 9.87
CA GLY A 173 -10.38 -13.25 10.16
C GLY A 173 -8.98 -13.74 9.74
N MET A 174 -8.01 -12.84 9.68
CA MET A 174 -6.62 -13.13 9.30
C MET A 174 -5.67 -12.92 10.47
N GLU A 175 -4.63 -13.75 10.54
CA GLU A 175 -3.56 -13.60 11.54
C GLU A 175 -2.65 -12.41 11.21
N GLN A 176 -2.08 -11.80 12.26
CA GLN A 176 -1.01 -10.82 12.13
C GLN A 176 0.32 -11.54 11.90
N PHE A 177 1.13 -11.04 10.97
CA PHE A 177 2.50 -11.50 10.78
C PHE A 177 3.34 -10.45 10.05
N LYS A 178 4.65 -10.59 10.08
CA LYS A 178 5.58 -9.88 9.21
C LYS A 178 6.68 -10.82 8.73
N GLY A 179 7.19 -10.61 7.52
CA GLY A 179 8.23 -11.45 6.95
C GLY A 179 8.41 -11.22 5.45
N PHE A 180 9.42 -11.87 4.90
CA PHE A 180 9.65 -11.83 3.47
C PHE A 180 8.62 -12.65 2.70
N PHE A 181 8.13 -12.10 1.60
CA PHE A 181 7.43 -12.84 0.58
C PHE A 181 8.46 -13.56 -0.32
N ASP A 182 8.30 -14.86 -0.46
CA ASP A 182 9.14 -15.68 -1.32
C ASP A 182 8.59 -15.73 -2.74
N SER A 183 9.43 -15.36 -3.70
CA SER A 183 9.08 -15.38 -5.12
C SER A 183 10.21 -16.01 -5.93
N PRO A 184 9.89 -16.86 -6.92
CA PRO A 184 10.90 -17.40 -7.85
C PRO A 184 11.51 -16.31 -8.75
N LEU A 185 10.94 -15.11 -8.77
CA LEU A 185 11.41 -13.96 -9.55
C LEU A 185 12.43 -13.10 -8.79
N LEU A 186 12.70 -13.41 -7.51
CA LEU A 186 13.62 -12.68 -6.65
C LEU A 186 14.84 -13.55 -6.29
N ASP A 187 16.03 -12.94 -6.17
CA ASP A 187 17.19 -13.62 -5.64
C ASP A 187 17.08 -13.76 -4.11
N PRO A 188 17.02 -14.99 -3.57
CA PRO A 188 16.94 -15.19 -2.13
C PRO A 188 18.10 -14.59 -1.34
N LYS A 189 19.27 -14.38 -1.99
CA LYS A 189 20.46 -13.78 -1.37
C LYS A 189 20.40 -12.25 -1.31
N ALA A 190 19.51 -11.62 -2.07
CA ALA A 190 19.32 -10.17 -2.09
C ALA A 190 18.33 -9.67 -1.05
N LYS A 191 17.77 -10.55 -0.19
CA LYS A 191 16.81 -10.18 0.85
C LYS A 191 17.40 -9.16 1.81
N THR A 192 16.75 -8.02 1.95
CA THR A 192 17.10 -6.97 2.90
C THR A 192 15.82 -6.30 3.41
N THR A 193 15.82 -5.90 4.69
CA THR A 193 14.77 -5.08 5.28
C THR A 193 15.11 -3.59 5.27
N THR A 194 16.33 -3.23 4.85
CA THR A 194 16.78 -1.84 4.80
C THR A 194 16.97 -1.38 3.37
N ALA A 195 16.54 -0.14 3.09
CA ALA A 195 16.68 0.49 1.79
C ALA A 195 17.13 1.94 1.91
N GLY A 196 18.05 2.34 1.02
CA GLY A 196 18.37 3.75 0.81
C GLY A 196 17.34 4.41 -0.11
N ILE A 197 16.81 5.56 0.31
CA ILE A 197 15.89 6.35 -0.50
C ILE A 197 16.37 7.79 -0.62
N VAL A 198 15.85 8.50 -1.61
CA VAL A 198 16.01 9.94 -1.74
C VAL A 198 14.63 10.59 -1.82
N GLU A 199 14.32 11.47 -0.88
CA GLU A 199 13.10 12.29 -0.92
C GLU A 199 13.47 13.77 -0.73
N ASN A 200 12.95 14.64 -1.57
CA ASN A 200 13.24 16.08 -1.55
C ASN A 200 14.75 16.38 -1.65
N GLY A 201 15.51 15.48 -2.29
CA GLY A 201 16.97 15.56 -2.40
C GLY A 201 17.72 15.24 -1.10
N ILE A 202 17.06 14.68 -0.09
CA ILE A 202 17.64 14.20 1.16
C ILE A 202 17.68 12.67 1.11
N ARG A 203 18.81 12.10 1.52
CA ARG A 203 19.01 10.65 1.62
C ARG A 203 18.53 10.17 2.97
N TYR A 204 17.78 9.06 2.97
CA TYR A 204 17.34 8.38 4.18
C TYR A 204 17.63 6.89 4.08
N THR A 205 17.86 6.28 5.22
CA THR A 205 17.77 4.82 5.39
C THR A 205 16.39 4.48 5.94
N VAL A 206 15.66 3.61 5.25
CA VAL A 206 14.36 3.09 5.67
C VAL A 206 14.52 1.65 6.10
N ASP A 207 14.00 1.31 7.28
CA ASP A 207 13.86 -0.07 7.76
C ASP A 207 12.38 -0.48 7.62
N VAL A 208 12.10 -1.36 6.66
CA VAL A 208 10.72 -1.81 6.42
C VAL A 208 10.24 -2.81 7.48
N GLU A 209 11.13 -3.43 8.24
CA GLU A 209 10.78 -4.37 9.30
C GLU A 209 10.40 -3.67 10.60
N ASN A 210 11.19 -2.67 11.04
CA ASN A 210 11.05 -2.03 12.34
C ASN A 210 10.50 -0.60 12.23
N GLY A 211 10.51 -0.01 11.03
CA GLY A 211 9.98 1.32 10.79
C GLY A 211 8.46 1.41 11.02
N GLN A 212 7.98 2.60 11.33
CA GLN A 212 6.56 2.87 11.51
C GLN A 212 5.80 2.73 10.18
N LYS A 213 4.51 2.41 10.24
CA LYS A 213 3.66 2.10 9.08
C LYS A 213 4.31 0.99 8.23
N THR A 214 4.57 1.30 6.97
CA THR A 214 5.25 0.42 6.01
C THR A 214 6.77 0.62 5.98
N GLY A 215 7.32 1.55 6.82
CA GLY A 215 8.73 1.88 6.91
C GLY A 215 9.02 3.39 6.94
N PHE A 216 8.25 4.19 6.21
CA PHE A 216 8.41 5.64 6.12
C PHE A 216 7.08 6.35 5.85
N PHE A 217 6.94 7.62 6.28
CA PHE A 217 5.73 8.41 6.12
C PHE A 217 5.68 9.11 4.75
N LEU A 218 5.34 8.38 3.70
CA LEU A 218 5.28 8.87 2.32
C LEU A 218 4.30 10.03 2.11
N ASP A 219 3.21 10.04 2.88
CA ASP A 219 2.14 11.04 2.85
C ASP A 219 2.60 12.43 3.27
N GLN A 220 3.73 12.54 4.01
CA GLN A 220 4.25 13.81 4.54
C GLN A 220 5.24 14.54 3.62
N LYS A 221 5.55 14.00 2.46
CA LYS A 221 6.56 14.56 1.53
C LYS A 221 6.39 16.04 1.25
N PHE A 222 5.19 16.45 0.87
CA PHE A 222 4.91 17.85 0.54
C PHE A 222 4.83 18.75 1.78
N ASN A 223 4.39 18.21 2.92
CA ASN A 223 4.41 18.93 4.19
C ASN A 223 5.85 19.19 4.64
N ARG A 224 6.77 18.25 4.43
CA ARG A 224 8.20 18.45 4.67
C ARG A 224 8.79 19.55 3.78
N LEU A 225 8.43 19.59 2.49
CA LEU A 225 8.83 20.69 1.60
C LEU A 225 8.27 22.04 2.05
N ALA A 226 7.02 22.09 2.47
CA ALA A 226 6.40 23.32 2.99
C ALA A 226 7.11 23.82 4.26
N ALA A 227 7.45 22.90 5.17
CA ALA A 227 8.24 23.23 6.37
C ALA A 227 9.64 23.77 5.99
N ALA A 228 10.32 23.15 5.04
CA ALA A 228 11.62 23.63 4.53
C ALA A 228 11.54 25.06 3.96
N ALA A 229 10.48 25.38 3.23
CA ALA A 229 10.30 26.68 2.59
C ALA A 229 10.19 27.83 3.61
N ILE A 230 9.67 27.58 4.81
CA ILE A 230 9.51 28.59 5.88
C ILE A 230 10.63 28.56 6.93
N ALA A 231 11.57 27.60 6.85
CA ALA A 231 12.59 27.37 7.85
C ALA A 231 13.79 28.33 7.76
N ARG A 232 13.98 29.01 6.63
CA ARG A 232 15.17 29.86 6.36
C ARG A 232 15.41 30.86 7.47
N ASN A 233 16.64 30.85 8.03
CA ASN A 233 17.11 31.73 9.13
C ASN A 233 16.27 31.60 10.43
N ARG A 234 15.54 30.50 10.60
CA ARG A 234 14.74 30.21 11.80
C ARG A 234 15.45 29.20 12.69
N HIS A 235 15.14 29.24 13.98
CA HIS A 235 15.40 28.15 14.92
C HIS A 235 14.20 27.22 14.89
N VAL A 236 14.43 25.97 14.55
CA VAL A 236 13.35 24.95 14.34
C VAL A 236 13.45 23.90 15.43
N LEU A 237 12.32 23.59 16.04
CA LEU A 237 12.15 22.44 16.93
C LEU A 237 11.22 21.43 16.24
N ASP A 238 11.73 20.21 16.00
CA ASP A 238 10.97 19.07 15.46
C ASP A 238 10.71 18.06 16.58
N CYS A 239 9.50 18.10 17.12
CA CYS A 239 9.05 17.17 18.15
C CYS A 239 8.48 15.90 17.53
N PHE A 240 8.82 14.74 18.08
CA PHE A 240 8.46 13.43 17.53
C PHE A 240 9.08 13.21 16.15
N THR A 241 10.37 13.51 16.05
CA THR A 241 11.12 13.63 14.79
C THR A 241 11.21 12.29 14.03
N HIS A 242 11.03 11.15 14.71
CA HIS A 242 11.15 9.81 14.15
C HIS A 242 12.54 9.62 13.49
N THR A 243 12.60 9.55 12.15
CA THR A 243 13.87 9.42 11.39
C THR A 243 14.49 10.76 10.98
N GLY A 244 14.05 11.87 11.57
CA GLY A 244 14.57 13.21 11.30
C GLY A 244 14.02 13.86 10.03
N ALA A 245 12.93 13.31 9.46
CA ALA A 245 12.53 13.71 8.13
C ALA A 245 12.08 15.18 8.00
N PHE A 246 11.37 15.75 8.98
CA PHE A 246 11.06 17.19 9.02
C PHE A 246 12.28 18.02 9.37
N ALA A 247 13.04 17.60 10.39
CA ALA A 247 14.27 18.28 10.83
C ALA A 247 15.26 18.47 9.68
N LEU A 248 15.55 17.41 8.92
CA LEU A 248 16.49 17.45 7.80
C LEU A 248 15.99 18.30 6.63
N ASN A 249 14.68 18.27 6.34
CA ASN A 249 14.10 19.18 5.35
C ASN A 249 14.21 20.65 5.79
N ALA A 250 13.99 20.96 7.09
CA ALA A 250 14.16 22.30 7.62
C ALA A 250 15.63 22.75 7.56
N ALA A 251 16.59 21.90 7.95
CA ALA A 251 18.02 22.19 7.85
C ALA A 251 18.43 22.47 6.40
N LYS A 252 18.03 21.61 5.45
CA LYS A 252 18.26 21.82 4.01
C LYS A 252 17.58 23.10 3.48
N GLY A 253 16.45 23.50 4.06
CA GLY A 253 15.74 24.73 3.77
C GLY A 253 16.45 26.00 4.27
N GLY A 254 17.58 25.85 4.96
CA GLY A 254 18.41 26.96 5.46
C GLY A 254 18.02 27.47 6.84
N ALA A 255 17.50 26.57 7.71
CA ALA A 255 17.30 26.90 9.12
C ALA A 255 18.61 27.35 9.78
N ALA A 256 18.56 28.33 10.70
CA ALA A 256 19.70 28.76 11.46
C ALA A 256 20.18 27.71 12.47
N SER A 257 19.24 26.95 13.02
CA SER A 257 19.50 25.76 13.82
C SER A 257 18.26 24.86 13.81
N VAL A 258 18.47 23.55 13.99
CA VAL A 258 17.39 22.57 14.13
C VAL A 258 17.65 21.72 15.36
N THR A 259 16.64 21.58 16.21
CA THR A 259 16.65 20.65 17.34
C THR A 259 15.59 19.57 17.06
N ALA A 260 16.03 18.33 16.91
CA ALA A 260 15.16 17.18 16.69
C ALA A 260 15.02 16.35 17.98
N VAL A 261 13.79 16.04 18.38
CA VAL A 261 13.49 15.35 19.65
C VAL A 261 12.57 14.18 19.40
N ASP A 262 12.93 13.03 19.95
CA ASP A 262 12.08 11.82 19.99
C ASP A 262 12.28 11.10 21.34
N ILE A 263 11.27 10.35 21.77
CA ILE A 263 11.36 9.48 22.97
C ILE A 263 12.14 8.19 22.67
N SER A 264 12.17 7.74 21.41
CA SER A 264 12.87 6.54 20.98
C SER A 264 14.35 6.86 20.70
N GLN A 265 15.25 6.19 21.43
CA GLN A 265 16.69 6.30 21.17
C GLN A 265 17.04 5.84 19.74
N GLU A 266 16.38 4.79 19.24
CA GLU A 266 16.56 4.28 17.89
C GLU A 266 16.19 5.34 16.82
N ALA A 267 15.11 6.08 17.05
CA ALA A 267 14.69 7.19 16.19
C ALA A 267 15.75 8.33 16.19
N VAL A 268 16.28 8.69 17.36
CA VAL A 268 17.35 9.69 17.48
C VAL A 268 18.63 9.23 16.78
N ASP A 269 19.03 7.97 16.95
CA ASP A 269 20.21 7.40 16.29
C ASP A 269 20.04 7.36 14.77
N MET A 270 18.84 7.02 14.28
CA MET A 270 18.54 7.06 12.85
C MET A 270 18.56 8.51 12.30
N THR A 271 18.04 9.46 13.08
CA THR A 271 18.10 10.88 12.72
C THR A 271 19.54 11.37 12.54
N LYS A 272 20.45 11.01 13.48
CA LYS A 272 21.88 11.33 13.37
C LYS A 272 22.51 10.71 12.11
N LYS A 273 22.29 9.41 11.88
CA LYS A 273 22.79 8.72 10.67
C LYS A 273 22.30 9.38 9.37
N ASN A 274 21.04 9.79 9.35
CA ASN A 274 20.48 10.47 8.19
C ASN A 274 21.04 11.90 8.06
N ALA A 275 21.34 12.63 9.16
CA ALA A 275 21.99 13.93 9.14
C ALA A 275 23.41 13.82 8.58
N GLU A 276 24.23 12.93 9.10
CA GLU A 276 25.60 12.63 8.62
C GLU A 276 25.60 12.29 7.12
N ALA A 277 24.68 11.41 6.66
CA ALA A 277 24.57 11.00 5.26
C ALA A 277 24.25 12.18 4.30
N ASN A 278 23.81 13.31 4.84
CA ASN A 278 23.44 14.52 4.10
C ASN A 278 24.34 15.74 4.41
N ASN A 279 25.38 15.59 5.25
CA ASN A 279 26.23 16.68 5.75
C ASN A 279 25.40 17.80 6.41
N LEU A 280 24.46 17.40 7.28
CA LEU A 280 23.54 18.28 8.02
C LEU A 280 23.66 18.08 9.53
N ASP A 281 24.77 17.59 10.00
CA ASP A 281 25.16 17.33 11.40
C ASP A 281 25.61 18.57 12.16
#